data_37e3a0ce966d2e33968e2c01d1b4bc16
#
_entry.id   37e3a0ce966d2e33968e2c01d1b4bc16
#
_cell.length_a   1.000
_cell.length_b   1.000
_cell.length_c   1.000
_cell.angle_alpha   90.00
_cell.angle_beta   90.00
_cell.angle_gamma   90.00
#
_symmetry.space_group_name_H-M   'P 1'
#
loop_
_entity.id
_entity.type
_entity.pdbx_description
1 polymer ?
#
loop_
_entity_poly.entity_id
_entity_poly.type
_entity_poly.pdbx_seq_one_letter_code
_entity_poly.pdbx_strand_id
1 'polypeptide(L)'
;MQVSEFVGMPEARIPLAQATVYIACSPKSNASYMGIEKAMEDIKAGRTMDVPRQLRDANYAGAKQFGHGEGYQYSHDSNQHYIKQDFAPQKKKYYIPTQMGYEKKISEWLKYLDSLPKTNN
;
A
#
# COMPACT_ATOMS: atom_id res chain seq x y z
N MET A 1 3.47 12.67 18.82
CA MET A 1 3.11 12.01 20.07
C MET A 1 4.35 11.59 20.84
N GLN A 2 5.20 10.67 20.39
CA GLN A 2 6.42 10.26 21.10
C GLN A 2 7.35 11.43 21.50
N VAL A 3 7.61 12.38 20.58
CA VAL A 3 8.45 13.56 20.90
C VAL A 3 7.89 14.34 22.07
N SER A 4 6.58 14.54 22.15
CA SER A 4 5.94 15.28 23.25
C SER A 4 6.03 14.54 24.59
N GLU A 5 6.04 13.21 24.57
CA GLU A 5 6.21 12.38 25.77
C GLU A 5 7.66 12.42 26.28
N PHE A 6 8.65 12.39 25.37
CA PHE A 6 10.06 12.42 25.75
C PHE A 6 10.54 13.80 26.20
N VAL A 7 10.08 14.86 25.54
CA VAL A 7 10.54 16.24 25.79
C VAL A 7 9.78 16.86 26.97
N GLY A 8 8.50 16.52 27.15
CA GLY A 8 7.67 17.09 28.20
C GLY A 8 7.27 18.55 27.98
N MET A 9 6.46 19.07 28.90
CA MET A 9 6.06 20.50 28.91
C MET A 9 7.04 21.30 29.74
N PRO A 10 7.36 22.57 29.34
CA PRO A 10 6.71 23.37 28.29
C PRO A 10 7.30 23.20 26.88
N GLU A 11 8.41 22.52 26.71
CA GLU A 11 9.17 22.42 25.44
C GLU A 11 8.37 21.68 24.34
N ALA A 12 7.51 20.74 24.71
CA ALA A 12 6.63 20.03 23.77
C ALA A 12 5.71 20.95 22.94
N ARG A 13 5.50 22.20 23.37
CA ARG A 13 4.75 23.22 22.61
C ARG A 13 5.37 23.48 21.23
N ILE A 14 6.69 23.39 21.10
CA ILE A 14 7.40 23.69 19.84
C ILE A 14 7.07 22.62 18.78
N PRO A 15 7.31 21.31 18.99
CA PRO A 15 6.96 20.29 18.01
C PRO A 15 5.45 20.20 17.76
N LEU A 16 4.59 20.49 18.74
CA LEU A 16 3.15 20.55 18.53
C LEU A 16 2.75 21.70 17.62
N ALA A 17 3.31 22.90 17.82
CA ALA A 17 3.08 24.05 16.94
C ALA A 17 3.55 23.76 15.51
N GLN A 18 4.73 23.15 15.35
CA GLN A 18 5.25 22.77 14.05
C GLN A 18 4.34 21.77 13.33
N ALA A 19 3.86 20.74 14.03
CA ALA A 19 2.93 19.75 13.48
C ALA A 19 1.61 20.41 13.05
N THR A 20 1.09 21.32 13.87
CA THR A 20 -0.14 22.06 13.57
C THR A 20 0.01 22.90 12.29
N VAL A 21 1.09 23.66 12.16
CA VAL A 21 1.37 24.45 10.95
C VAL A 21 1.52 23.55 9.72
N TYR A 22 2.27 22.45 9.85
CA TYR A 22 2.46 21.50 8.76
C TYR A 22 1.11 20.94 8.24
N ILE A 23 0.24 20.49 9.15
CA ILE A 23 -1.08 19.95 8.77
C ILE A 23 -1.97 21.04 8.19
N ALA A 24 -1.97 22.24 8.79
CA ALA A 24 -2.81 23.36 8.33
C ALA A 24 -2.44 23.84 6.92
N CYS A 25 -1.15 23.84 6.60
CA CYS A 25 -0.62 24.29 5.31
C CYS A 25 -0.52 23.16 4.26
N SER A 26 -0.77 21.91 4.63
CA SER A 26 -0.68 20.79 3.70
C SER A 26 -1.85 20.78 2.72
N PRO A 27 -1.61 20.44 1.43
CA PRO A 27 -2.67 20.21 0.47
C PRO A 27 -3.61 19.11 0.97
N LYS A 28 -4.92 19.35 0.86
CA LYS A 28 -5.93 18.41 1.33
C LYS A 28 -6.29 17.42 0.23
N SER A 29 -6.37 16.14 0.59
CA SER A 29 -6.88 15.07 -0.26
C SER A 29 -7.69 14.08 0.59
N ASN A 30 -8.76 13.56 0.02
CA ASN A 30 -9.54 12.47 0.60
C ASN A 30 -9.32 11.14 -0.14
N ALA A 31 -8.30 11.03 -1.00
CA ALA A 31 -8.07 9.85 -1.83
C ALA A 31 -7.90 8.56 -1.00
N SER A 32 -7.19 8.62 0.13
CA SER A 32 -7.02 7.48 1.03
C SER A 32 -8.34 7.09 1.71
N TYR A 33 -9.12 8.08 2.15
CA TYR A 33 -10.45 7.84 2.72
C TYR A 33 -11.36 7.16 1.70
N MET A 34 -11.46 7.69 0.49
CA MET A 34 -12.25 7.10 -0.59
C MET A 34 -11.78 5.69 -0.97
N GLY A 35 -10.48 5.44 -0.86
CA GLY A 35 -9.90 4.12 -1.12
C GLY A 35 -10.41 3.07 -0.14
N ILE A 36 -10.38 3.35 1.16
CA ILE A 36 -10.85 2.42 2.19
C ILE A 36 -12.37 2.24 2.14
N GLU A 37 -13.14 3.29 1.91
CA GLU A 37 -14.60 3.20 1.78
C GLU A 37 -15.00 2.26 0.64
N LYS A 38 -14.40 2.41 -0.55
CA LYS A 38 -14.65 1.51 -1.69
C LYS A 38 -14.29 0.05 -1.38
N ALA A 39 -13.18 -0.18 -0.68
CA ALA A 39 -12.78 -1.53 -0.29
C ALA A 39 -13.80 -2.14 0.69
N MET A 40 -14.27 -1.36 1.67
CA MET A 40 -15.28 -1.81 2.62
C MET A 40 -16.64 -2.07 1.97
N GLU A 41 -17.04 -1.26 0.98
CA GLU A 41 -18.25 -1.52 0.19
C GLU A 41 -18.18 -2.85 -0.54
N ASP A 42 -17.02 -3.19 -1.12
CA ASP A 42 -16.84 -4.48 -1.79
C ASP A 42 -16.97 -5.65 -0.83
N ILE A 43 -16.37 -5.54 0.35
CA ILE A 43 -16.46 -6.58 1.39
C ILE A 43 -17.93 -6.75 1.83
N LYS A 44 -18.63 -5.66 2.14
CA LYS A 44 -20.04 -5.68 2.53
C LYS A 44 -20.95 -6.28 1.46
N ALA A 45 -20.61 -6.07 0.19
CA ALA A 45 -21.35 -6.63 -0.94
C ALA A 45 -20.93 -8.05 -1.32
N GLY A 46 -20.07 -8.71 -0.54
CA GLY A 46 -19.56 -10.06 -0.80
C GLY A 46 -18.62 -10.16 -2.00
N ARG A 47 -18.12 -9.04 -2.51
CA ARG A 47 -17.17 -9.00 -3.63
C ARG A 47 -15.73 -9.19 -3.15
N THR A 48 -15.50 -10.21 -2.36
CA THR A 48 -14.17 -10.61 -1.90
C THR A 48 -13.47 -11.46 -2.97
N MET A 49 -12.15 -11.47 -2.92
CA MET A 49 -11.31 -12.24 -3.83
C MET A 49 -10.46 -13.23 -3.04
N ASP A 50 -10.29 -14.41 -3.59
CA ASP A 50 -9.34 -15.39 -3.03
C ASP A 50 -7.91 -14.91 -3.19
N VAL A 51 -7.05 -15.27 -2.24
CA VAL A 51 -5.62 -15.05 -2.37
C VAL A 51 -5.08 -15.99 -3.44
N PRO A 52 -4.35 -15.49 -4.46
CA PRO A 52 -3.71 -16.32 -5.47
C PRO A 52 -2.81 -17.40 -4.85
N ARG A 53 -2.75 -18.59 -5.46
CA ARG A 53 -2.03 -19.73 -4.89
C ARG A 53 -0.56 -19.44 -4.60
N GLN A 54 0.13 -18.73 -5.48
CA GLN A 54 1.52 -18.34 -5.32
C GLN A 54 1.77 -17.42 -4.11
N LEU A 55 0.73 -16.72 -3.64
CA LEU A 55 0.83 -15.80 -2.49
C LEU A 55 0.36 -16.43 -1.17
N ARG A 56 -0.13 -17.68 -1.21
CA ARG A 56 -0.56 -18.38 -0.01
C ARG A 56 0.66 -18.91 0.74
N ASP A 57 0.58 -18.97 2.07
CA ASP A 57 1.67 -19.51 2.89
C ASP A 57 2.04 -20.93 2.46
N ALA A 58 3.34 -21.15 2.25
CA ALA A 58 3.91 -22.44 1.86
C ALA A 58 4.64 -23.16 3.00
N ASN A 59 4.67 -22.57 4.21
CA ASN A 59 5.49 -23.04 5.33
C ASN A 59 4.77 -24.01 6.28
N TYR A 60 3.65 -24.62 5.84
CA TYR A 60 2.95 -25.63 6.65
C TYR A 60 2.95 -27.00 5.99
N ALA A 61 2.76 -28.05 6.82
CA ALA A 61 2.70 -29.43 6.31
C ALA A 61 1.52 -29.61 5.36
N GLY A 62 1.78 -30.08 4.13
CA GLY A 62 0.78 -30.27 3.09
C GLY A 62 0.60 -29.10 2.13
N ALA A 63 1.21 -27.93 2.35
CA ALA A 63 1.09 -26.75 1.48
C ALA A 63 1.41 -27.08 0.00
N LYS A 64 2.45 -27.90 -0.23
CA LYS A 64 2.87 -28.34 -1.58
C LYS A 64 1.79 -29.15 -2.31
N GLN A 65 0.97 -29.93 -1.59
CA GLN A 65 -0.11 -30.72 -2.21
C GLN A 65 -1.22 -29.82 -2.77
N PHE A 66 -1.37 -28.61 -2.22
CA PHE A 66 -2.32 -27.61 -2.68
C PHE A 66 -1.72 -26.61 -3.66
N GLY A 67 -0.43 -26.73 -4.01
CA GLY A 67 0.29 -25.79 -4.88
C GLY A 67 0.45 -24.39 -4.26
N HIS A 68 0.44 -24.28 -2.93
CA HIS A 68 0.62 -23.01 -2.23
C HIS A 68 2.08 -22.55 -2.33
N GLY A 69 2.28 -21.27 -2.67
CA GLY A 69 3.60 -20.68 -2.85
C GLY A 69 4.29 -21.06 -4.17
N GLU A 70 3.67 -21.90 -4.99
CA GLU A 70 4.25 -22.30 -6.28
C GLU A 70 4.31 -21.09 -7.24
N GLY A 71 5.52 -20.82 -7.77
CA GLY A 71 5.76 -19.67 -8.64
C GLY A 71 5.85 -18.33 -7.90
N TYR A 72 5.96 -18.33 -6.56
CA TYR A 72 6.18 -17.09 -5.82
C TYR A 72 7.51 -16.45 -6.20
N GLN A 73 7.47 -15.16 -6.54
CA GLN A 73 8.65 -14.37 -6.85
C GLN A 73 8.94 -13.43 -5.68
N TYR A 74 10.14 -13.53 -5.12
CA TYR A 74 10.56 -12.71 -4.00
C TYR A 74 11.03 -11.34 -4.48
N SER A 75 10.31 -10.28 -4.10
CA SER A 75 10.55 -8.93 -4.62
C SER A 75 11.96 -8.40 -4.34
N HIS A 76 12.59 -8.82 -3.25
CA HIS A 76 13.96 -8.37 -2.90
C HIS A 76 15.04 -8.93 -3.84
N ASP A 77 14.76 -9.97 -4.61
CA ASP A 77 15.68 -10.51 -5.60
C ASP A 77 15.72 -9.67 -6.89
N SER A 78 14.80 -8.72 -7.05
CA SER A 78 14.80 -7.79 -8.18
C SER A 78 15.59 -6.51 -7.87
N ASN A 79 16.18 -5.91 -8.90
CA ASN A 79 17.01 -4.70 -8.77
C ASN A 79 16.28 -3.48 -8.16
N GLN A 80 14.94 -3.47 -8.19
CA GLN A 80 14.12 -2.37 -7.68
C GLN A 80 13.26 -2.81 -6.49
N HIS A 81 13.48 -4.00 -5.94
CA HIS A 81 12.64 -4.60 -4.91
C HIS A 81 11.14 -4.63 -5.27
N TYR A 82 10.85 -4.64 -6.57
CA TYR A 82 9.51 -4.69 -7.12
C TYR A 82 9.44 -5.71 -8.26
N ILE A 83 8.41 -6.55 -8.21
CA ILE A 83 8.11 -7.55 -9.25
C ILE A 83 6.68 -7.32 -9.70
N LYS A 84 6.48 -7.19 -11.01
CA LYS A 84 5.14 -7.06 -11.60
C LYS A 84 4.51 -8.43 -11.79
N GLN A 85 3.83 -8.90 -10.76
CA GLN A 85 3.05 -10.15 -10.75
C GLN A 85 1.59 -9.88 -10.42
N ASP A 86 0.74 -10.88 -10.59
CA ASP A 86 -0.67 -10.75 -10.27
C ASP A 86 -0.90 -11.05 -8.77
N PHE A 87 -1.09 -9.99 -7.98
CA PHE A 87 -1.33 -10.07 -6.53
C PHE A 87 -2.80 -10.34 -6.18
N ALA A 88 -3.71 -10.26 -7.15
CA ALA A 88 -5.13 -10.54 -6.99
C ALA A 88 -5.70 -11.13 -8.29
N PRO A 89 -6.76 -11.96 -8.22
CA PRO A 89 -7.40 -12.52 -9.41
C PRO A 89 -7.96 -11.46 -10.37
N GLN A 90 -8.35 -10.33 -9.84
CA GLN A 90 -8.84 -9.18 -10.60
C GLN A 90 -8.09 -7.90 -10.18
N LYS A 91 -7.69 -7.10 -11.18
CA LYS A 91 -7.08 -5.80 -10.90
C LYS A 91 -8.16 -4.81 -10.50
N LYS A 92 -8.17 -4.39 -9.25
CA LYS A 92 -9.05 -3.37 -8.71
C LYS A 92 -8.25 -2.25 -8.08
N LYS A 93 -8.49 -1.00 -8.51
CA LYS A 93 -7.82 0.18 -7.97
C LYS A 93 -8.75 0.85 -6.96
N TYR A 94 -8.45 0.74 -5.68
CA TYR A 94 -9.18 1.42 -4.61
C TYR A 94 -8.63 2.82 -4.37
N TYR A 95 -7.32 2.96 -4.31
CA TYR A 95 -6.64 4.24 -4.13
C TYR A 95 -6.33 4.87 -5.47
N ILE A 96 -6.78 6.10 -5.66
CA ILE A 96 -6.54 6.92 -6.85
C ILE A 96 -5.93 8.24 -6.36
N PRO A 97 -4.59 8.40 -6.44
CA PRO A 97 -3.93 9.61 -5.99
C PRO A 97 -4.38 10.82 -6.80
N THR A 98 -4.52 11.96 -6.14
CA THR A 98 -4.75 13.25 -6.79
C THR A 98 -3.45 13.81 -7.37
N GLN A 99 -3.51 15.01 -7.99
CA GLN A 99 -2.32 15.75 -8.41
C GLN A 99 -1.84 16.76 -7.36
N MET A 100 -2.38 16.67 -6.12
CA MET A 100 -2.09 17.62 -5.05
C MET A 100 -0.93 17.15 -4.19
N GLY A 101 -0.02 18.07 -3.86
CA GLY A 101 1.08 17.81 -2.93
C GLY A 101 1.90 16.57 -3.27
N TYR A 102 2.14 15.72 -2.27
CA TYR A 102 2.94 14.50 -2.43
C TYR A 102 2.24 13.42 -3.29
N GLU A 103 0.92 13.45 -3.40
CA GLU A 103 0.17 12.48 -4.22
C GLU A 103 0.53 12.55 -5.71
N LYS A 104 0.99 13.71 -6.19
CA LYS A 104 1.55 13.83 -7.55
C LYS A 104 2.74 12.88 -7.75
N LYS A 105 3.68 12.85 -6.79
CA LYS A 105 4.83 11.92 -6.84
C LYS A 105 4.40 10.46 -6.78
N ILE A 106 3.40 10.15 -5.94
CA ILE A 106 2.82 8.80 -5.88
C ILE A 106 2.19 8.43 -7.22
N SER A 107 1.45 9.33 -7.86
CA SER A 107 0.84 9.12 -9.17
C SER A 107 1.88 8.82 -10.25
N GLU A 108 2.97 9.59 -10.27
CA GLU A 108 4.10 9.39 -11.20
C GLU A 108 4.78 8.03 -10.97
N TRP A 109 5.02 7.68 -9.72
CA TRP A 109 5.60 6.39 -9.33
C TRP A 109 4.72 5.21 -9.75
N LEU A 110 3.42 5.27 -9.49
CA LEU A 110 2.48 4.22 -9.90
C LEU A 110 2.43 4.05 -11.42
N LYS A 111 2.47 5.13 -12.19
CA LYS A 111 2.56 5.07 -13.66
C LYS A 111 3.85 4.40 -14.12
N TYR A 112 4.97 4.72 -13.47
CA TYR A 112 6.25 4.08 -13.76
C TYR A 112 6.18 2.57 -13.49
N LEU A 113 5.66 2.14 -12.33
CA LEU A 113 5.49 0.71 -12.02
C LEU A 113 4.55 0.01 -13.02
N ASP A 114 3.47 0.67 -13.43
CA ASP A 114 2.56 0.15 -14.45
C ASP A 114 3.24 -0.02 -15.83
N SER A 115 4.26 0.79 -16.14
CA SER A 115 5.02 0.72 -17.41
C SER A 115 6.06 -0.40 -17.45
N LEU A 116 6.48 -0.94 -16.30
CA LEU A 116 7.45 -2.02 -16.24
C LEU A 116 6.90 -3.28 -16.92
N PRO A 117 7.74 -4.06 -17.63
CA PRO A 117 7.32 -5.34 -18.19
C PRO A 117 6.92 -6.32 -17.10
N LYS A 118 5.99 -7.24 -17.40
CA LYS A 118 5.77 -8.39 -16.52
C LYS A 118 7.05 -9.21 -16.48
N THR A 119 7.49 -9.57 -15.28
CA THR A 119 8.61 -10.50 -15.12
C THR A 119 8.12 -11.88 -15.57
N ASN A 120 8.48 -12.28 -16.79
CA ASN A 120 8.23 -13.64 -17.25
C ASN A 120 9.23 -14.57 -16.56
N ASN A 121 8.75 -15.62 -15.95
CA ASN A 121 9.55 -16.80 -15.63
C ASN A 121 9.82 -17.56 -16.91
#